data_68bdbced05ce5ae4e89b863d43fb61bf
#
_entry.id   68bdbced05ce5ae4e89b863d43fb61bf
#
_cell.length_a   1.000
_cell.length_b   1.000
_cell.length_c   1.000
_cell.angle_alpha   90.00
_cell.angle_beta   90.00
_cell.angle_gamma   90.00
#
_symmetry.space_group_name_H-M   'P 1'
#
loop_
_entity.id
_entity.type
_entity.pdbx_description
1 polymer ?
#
loop_
_entity_poly.entity_id
_entity_poly.type
_entity_poly.pdbx_seq_one_letter_code
_entity_poly.pdbx_strand_id
1 'polypeptide(L)'
;FGNRGVEGKIKAIQYARSHKIPYFGICIGLQLAVIEYARHVCGLNKATSREFSNTGEFVIDLMEDQRRVDRLGGSMRLGSYRCKLASKTLAHETYGATEIWERHRHRYELNNHYRKILTENGLVFSGINTEMDLVEMMEIKDHPWFLTCQFHPEFKSKPFAPHPLFVGFVKASLKSKLQLKKPTKKETAKTSSVTSSKNMKKGNQGVKHGLRSHV
;
A
#
# COMPACT_ATOMS: atom_id res chain seq x y z
N PHE A 1 14.56 6.94 9.30
CA PHE A 1 15.52 6.01 9.90
C PHE A 1 15.26 5.87 11.40
N GLY A 2 15.70 4.74 11.94
CA GLY A 2 15.70 4.45 13.36
C GLY A 2 14.31 4.37 13.97
N ASN A 3 14.27 4.36 15.28
CA ASN A 3 13.10 4.04 16.11
C ASN A 3 11.96 5.07 16.08
N ARG A 4 12.20 6.25 15.51
CA ARG A 4 11.27 7.38 15.63
C ARG A 4 9.97 7.15 14.86
N GLY A 5 8.86 7.06 15.57
CA GLY A 5 7.52 6.93 14.99
C GLY A 5 7.21 5.57 14.35
N VAL A 6 7.98 4.52 14.65
CA VAL A 6 7.83 3.17 14.08
C VAL A 6 6.40 2.64 14.26
N GLU A 7 5.88 2.63 15.47
CA GLU A 7 4.55 2.09 15.75
C GLU A 7 3.42 2.91 15.11
N GLY A 8 3.59 4.24 15.01
CA GLY A 8 2.65 5.08 14.28
C GLY A 8 2.61 4.77 12.78
N LYS A 9 3.78 4.52 12.17
CA LYS A 9 3.89 4.11 10.76
C LYS A 9 3.27 2.72 10.55
N ILE A 10 3.51 1.76 11.45
CA ILE A 10 2.91 0.41 11.39
C ILE A 10 1.38 0.51 11.44
N LYS A 11 0.81 1.33 12.34
CA LYS A 11 -0.64 1.57 12.39
C LYS A 11 -1.19 2.19 11.10
N ALA A 12 -0.48 3.14 10.51
CA ALA A 12 -0.88 3.73 9.23
C ALA A 12 -0.85 2.71 8.09
N ILE A 13 0.16 1.83 8.06
CA ILE A 13 0.26 0.73 7.09
C ILE A 13 -0.90 -0.25 7.27
N GLN A 14 -1.19 -0.65 8.50
CA GLN A 14 -2.32 -1.51 8.84
C GLN A 14 -3.65 -0.91 8.35
N TYR A 15 -3.84 0.37 8.60
CA TYR A 15 -5.02 1.10 8.13
C TYR A 15 -5.12 1.08 6.61
N ALA A 16 -4.05 1.41 5.90
CA ALA A 16 -4.03 1.40 4.44
C ALA A 16 -4.32 0.00 3.87
N ARG A 17 -3.71 -1.04 4.44
CA ARG A 17 -3.94 -2.44 4.03
C ARG A 17 -5.40 -2.87 4.24
N SER A 18 -5.94 -2.66 5.44
CA SER A 18 -7.27 -3.14 5.81
C SER A 18 -8.40 -2.35 5.12
N HIS A 19 -8.18 -1.07 4.82
CA HIS A 19 -9.16 -0.20 4.16
C HIS A 19 -8.96 -0.07 2.65
N LYS A 20 -8.05 -0.86 2.06
CA LYS A 20 -7.76 -0.84 0.62
C LYS A 20 -7.37 0.55 0.10
N ILE A 21 -6.65 1.31 0.91
CA ILE A 21 -6.10 2.62 0.53
C ILE A 21 -4.74 2.40 -0.12
N PRO A 22 -4.48 3.00 -1.29
CA PRO A 22 -3.18 2.86 -1.94
C PRO A 22 -2.03 3.19 -1.00
N TYR A 23 -1.07 2.27 -0.91
CA TYR A 23 0.13 2.38 -0.10
C TYR A 23 1.37 2.14 -0.95
N PHE A 24 2.37 3.00 -0.82
CA PHE A 24 3.69 2.84 -1.42
C PHE A 24 4.77 2.98 -0.36
N GLY A 25 5.46 1.88 -0.06
CA GLY A 25 6.52 1.83 0.95
C GLY A 25 7.91 1.81 0.33
N ILE A 26 8.75 2.79 0.66
CA ILE A 26 10.13 2.91 0.19
C ILE A 26 11.09 2.62 1.33
N CYS A 27 12.08 1.77 1.12
CA CYS A 27 13.15 1.42 2.06
C CYS A 27 12.58 0.97 3.42
N ILE A 28 12.66 1.80 4.46
CA ILE A 28 12.03 1.51 5.76
C ILE A 28 10.51 1.28 5.63
N GLY A 29 9.87 1.85 4.61
CA GLY A 29 8.45 1.62 4.33
C GLY A 29 8.15 0.18 3.94
N LEU A 30 9.04 -0.50 3.22
CA LEU A 30 8.96 -1.95 2.98
C LEU A 30 9.15 -2.70 4.29
N GLN A 31 10.19 -2.38 5.04
CA GLN A 31 10.54 -3.09 6.28
C GLN A 31 9.41 -3.04 7.30
N LEU A 32 8.80 -1.85 7.49
CA LEU A 32 7.68 -1.69 8.40
C LEU A 32 6.40 -2.37 7.89
N ALA A 33 6.20 -2.47 6.58
CA ALA A 33 5.09 -3.22 6.00
C ALA A 33 5.26 -4.74 6.20
N VAL A 34 6.49 -5.26 6.15
CA VAL A 34 6.80 -6.65 6.52
C VAL A 34 6.47 -6.90 8.00
N ILE A 35 6.91 -6.01 8.89
CA ILE A 35 6.63 -6.12 10.34
C ILE A 35 5.11 -6.07 10.61
N GLU A 36 4.40 -5.14 9.98
CA GLU A 36 2.94 -5.03 10.08
C GLU A 36 2.27 -6.33 9.66
N TYR A 37 2.63 -6.84 8.47
CA TYR A 37 2.05 -8.05 7.93
C TYR A 37 2.34 -9.29 8.78
N ALA A 38 3.58 -9.43 9.23
CA ALA A 38 4.00 -10.48 10.13
C ALA A 38 3.19 -10.49 11.43
N ARG A 39 3.00 -9.32 12.06
CA ARG A 39 2.23 -9.18 13.31
C ARG A 39 0.74 -9.45 13.14
N HIS A 40 0.11 -8.83 12.16
CA HIS A 40 -1.36 -8.75 12.09
C HIS A 40 -1.99 -9.74 11.10
N VAL A 41 -1.20 -10.37 10.25
CA VAL A 41 -1.69 -11.37 9.29
C VAL A 41 -1.10 -12.76 9.59
N CYS A 42 0.21 -12.84 9.86
CA CYS A 42 0.87 -14.12 10.12
C CYS A 42 0.86 -14.54 11.61
N GLY A 43 0.37 -13.70 12.52
CA GLY A 43 0.31 -14.01 13.96
C GLY A 43 1.66 -13.94 14.70
N LEU A 44 2.70 -13.41 14.07
CA LEU A 44 4.03 -13.21 14.67
C LEU A 44 4.04 -11.93 15.53
N ASN A 45 3.36 -11.96 16.67
CA ASN A 45 3.09 -10.78 17.49
C ASN A 45 4.33 -10.02 17.97
N LYS A 46 5.49 -10.69 18.03
CA LYS A 46 6.79 -10.12 18.42
C LYS A 46 7.67 -9.76 17.23
N ALA A 47 7.11 -9.76 16.00
CA ALA A 47 7.86 -9.39 14.80
C ALA A 47 8.40 -7.96 14.90
N THR A 48 9.68 -7.80 14.61
CA THR A 48 10.41 -6.53 14.73
C THR A 48 11.62 -6.49 13.78
N SER A 49 12.32 -5.37 13.79
CA SER A 49 13.63 -5.22 13.18
C SER A 49 14.73 -5.24 14.24
N ARG A 50 15.87 -5.81 13.91
CA ARG A 50 17.08 -5.70 14.74
C ARG A 50 17.58 -4.25 14.87
N GLU A 51 17.17 -3.36 13.98
CA GLU A 51 17.44 -1.92 14.12
C GLU A 51 16.72 -1.31 15.32
N PHE A 52 15.56 -1.86 15.71
CA PHE A 52 14.69 -1.23 16.72
C PHE A 52 14.71 -1.95 18.06
N SER A 53 15.10 -3.22 18.09
CA SER A 53 15.03 -4.05 19.28
C SER A 53 16.17 -5.07 19.32
N ASN A 54 16.56 -5.46 20.53
CA ASN A 54 17.47 -6.57 20.77
C ASN A 54 16.75 -7.89 21.06
N THR A 55 15.41 -7.85 21.15
CA THR A 55 14.56 -9.02 21.46
C THR A 55 13.36 -9.07 20.52
N GLY A 56 12.88 -10.27 20.21
CA GLY A 56 11.71 -10.50 19.37
C GLY A 56 12.04 -11.37 18.16
N GLU A 57 11.08 -11.42 17.23
CA GLU A 57 11.19 -12.16 15.97
C GLU A 57 11.70 -11.20 14.91
N PHE A 58 12.98 -11.30 14.55
CA PHE A 58 13.64 -10.38 13.64
C PHE A 58 13.28 -10.69 12.19
N VAL A 59 12.09 -10.29 11.76
CA VAL A 59 11.65 -10.40 10.36
C VAL A 59 12.42 -9.45 9.44
N ILE A 60 13.06 -8.44 10.01
CA ILE A 60 14.03 -7.54 9.38
C ILE A 60 15.34 -7.67 10.17
N ASP A 61 16.42 -8.01 9.49
CA ASP A 61 17.71 -8.28 10.14
C ASP A 61 18.89 -7.86 9.25
N LEU A 62 20.09 -7.92 9.81
CA LEU A 62 21.36 -7.82 9.07
C LEU A 62 21.60 -9.11 8.28
N MET A 63 22.19 -9.00 7.11
CA MET A 63 22.73 -10.16 6.39
C MET A 63 23.86 -10.80 7.22
N GLU A 64 24.06 -12.13 7.07
CA GLU A 64 25.11 -12.85 7.81
C GLU A 64 26.50 -12.27 7.58
N ASP A 65 26.82 -11.91 6.35
CA ASP A 65 28.10 -11.28 6.00
C ASP A 65 28.26 -9.91 6.64
N GLN A 66 27.19 -9.14 6.80
CA GLN A 66 27.20 -7.84 7.47
C GLN A 66 27.35 -7.97 8.99
N ARG A 67 26.83 -9.03 9.62
CA ARG A 67 27.03 -9.30 11.05
C ARG A 67 28.51 -9.50 11.41
N ARG A 68 29.32 -10.03 10.48
CA ARG A 68 30.77 -10.17 10.66
C ARG A 68 31.50 -8.84 10.53
N VAL A 69 31.01 -7.93 9.70
CA VAL A 69 31.63 -6.62 9.41
C VAL A 69 31.14 -5.53 10.36
N ASP A 70 29.99 -5.70 11.03
CA ASP A 70 29.42 -4.73 11.96
C ASP A 70 30.34 -4.43 13.18
N ARG A 71 31.25 -5.35 13.51
CA ARG A 71 32.36 -5.13 14.45
C ARG A 71 33.39 -4.11 13.96
N LEU A 72 33.35 -3.71 12.68
CA LEU A 72 34.29 -2.81 12.01
C LEU A 72 33.62 -1.54 11.45
N GLY A 73 32.38 -1.20 11.85
CA GLY A 73 31.69 0.01 11.41
C GLY A 73 30.61 -0.19 10.33
N GLY A 74 30.24 -1.46 10.03
CA GLY A 74 29.10 -1.87 9.24
C GLY A 74 29.07 -1.43 7.78
N SER A 75 28.88 -2.35 6.87
CA SER A 75 28.68 -2.06 5.44
C SER A 75 27.20 -1.75 5.16
N MET A 76 26.94 -0.60 4.56
CA MET A 76 25.63 -0.33 3.94
C MET A 76 25.62 -0.92 2.53
N ARG A 77 24.48 -1.41 2.10
CA ARG A 77 24.24 -1.73 0.70
C ARG A 77 24.04 -0.43 -0.05
N LEU A 78 25.04 -0.04 -0.82
CA LEU A 78 25.10 1.22 -1.56
C LEU A 78 25.27 0.97 -3.05
N GLY A 79 24.58 1.75 -3.88
CA GLY A 79 24.72 1.69 -5.34
C GLY A 79 23.55 1.03 -6.04
N SER A 80 23.78 0.66 -7.31
CA SER A 80 22.77 0.07 -8.19
C SER A 80 22.86 -1.45 -8.16
N TYR A 81 21.73 -2.11 -7.92
CA TYR A 81 21.63 -3.56 -7.89
C TYR A 81 20.52 -4.04 -8.81
N ARG A 82 20.73 -5.22 -9.34
CA ARG A 82 19.79 -5.93 -10.19
C ARG A 82 18.61 -6.47 -9.38
N CYS A 83 17.42 -6.34 -9.92
CA CYS A 83 16.21 -6.94 -9.37
C CYS A 83 15.42 -7.63 -10.48
N LYS A 84 15.17 -8.91 -10.34
CA LYS A 84 14.31 -9.69 -11.23
C LYS A 84 12.87 -9.59 -10.75
N LEU A 85 11.96 -9.20 -11.65
CA LEU A 85 10.54 -9.06 -11.35
C LEU A 85 9.78 -10.34 -11.68
N ALA A 86 8.90 -10.75 -10.77
CA ALA A 86 8.02 -11.87 -10.99
C ALA A 86 6.91 -11.50 -11.99
N SER A 87 6.68 -12.35 -12.98
CA SER A 87 5.64 -12.13 -13.99
C SER A 87 4.24 -12.09 -13.36
N LYS A 88 3.31 -11.35 -13.98
CA LYS A 88 1.92 -11.20 -13.51
C LYS A 88 1.79 -10.57 -12.12
N THR A 89 2.75 -9.71 -11.74
CA THR A 89 2.72 -8.92 -10.52
C THR A 89 2.52 -7.45 -10.85
N LEU A 90 2.04 -6.67 -9.89
CA LEU A 90 1.87 -5.21 -10.03
C LEU A 90 3.21 -4.52 -10.33
N ALA A 91 4.30 -5.00 -9.71
CA ALA A 91 5.64 -4.52 -10.01
C ALA A 91 6.00 -4.73 -11.48
N HIS A 92 5.82 -5.95 -12.00
CA HIS A 92 6.10 -6.28 -13.40
C HIS A 92 5.26 -5.43 -14.38
N GLU A 93 3.97 -5.27 -14.11
CA GLU A 93 3.06 -4.45 -14.92
C GLU A 93 3.47 -2.96 -14.89
N THR A 94 3.88 -2.47 -13.74
CA THR A 94 4.27 -1.06 -13.55
C THR A 94 5.54 -0.69 -14.28
N TYR A 95 6.54 -1.58 -14.29
CA TYR A 95 7.80 -1.36 -15.00
C TYR A 95 7.72 -1.72 -16.49
N GLY A 96 6.88 -2.67 -16.86
CA GLY A 96 6.85 -3.24 -18.21
C GLY A 96 8.13 -4.00 -18.57
N ALA A 97 8.84 -4.55 -17.57
CA ALA A 97 10.12 -5.23 -17.72
C ALA A 97 10.21 -6.41 -16.77
N THR A 98 11.01 -7.42 -17.11
CA THR A 98 11.27 -8.59 -16.25
C THR A 98 12.47 -8.39 -15.33
N GLU A 99 13.27 -7.38 -15.60
CA GLU A 99 14.48 -7.07 -14.87
C GLU A 99 14.72 -5.56 -14.83
N ILE A 100 15.14 -5.08 -13.67
CA ILE A 100 15.41 -3.66 -13.41
C ILE A 100 16.70 -3.50 -12.62
N TRP A 101 17.26 -2.30 -12.65
CA TRP A 101 18.41 -1.90 -11.85
C TRP A 101 18.04 -0.70 -11.01
N GLU A 102 18.10 -0.83 -9.67
CA GLU A 102 17.68 0.21 -8.75
C GLU A 102 18.72 0.54 -7.70
N ARG A 103 18.69 1.78 -7.19
CA ARG A 103 19.70 2.29 -6.26
C ARG A 103 19.29 2.07 -4.81
N HIS A 104 20.23 1.53 -4.03
CA HIS A 104 20.05 1.19 -2.63
C HIS A 104 20.87 2.07 -1.70
N ARG A 105 20.35 2.26 -0.48
CA ARG A 105 21.04 2.90 0.64
C ARG A 105 20.43 2.40 1.95
N HIS A 106 20.74 1.18 2.34
CA HIS A 106 20.21 0.58 3.57
C HIS A 106 21.17 -0.50 4.08
N ARG A 107 20.93 -0.94 5.32
CA ARG A 107 21.73 -1.97 6.01
C ARG A 107 20.91 -3.20 6.32
N TYR A 108 19.64 -3.04 6.65
CA TYR A 108 18.73 -4.10 7.07
C TYR A 108 17.92 -4.60 5.88
N GLU A 109 17.65 -5.91 5.91
CA GLU A 109 16.94 -6.64 4.85
C GLU A 109 15.83 -7.50 5.44
N LEU A 110 14.86 -7.91 4.61
CA LEU A 110 13.93 -8.96 4.98
C LEU A 110 14.69 -10.25 5.26
N ASN A 111 14.46 -10.83 6.43
CA ASN A 111 15.05 -12.09 6.84
C ASN A 111 14.39 -13.25 6.09
N ASN A 112 15.18 -13.94 5.24
CA ASN A 112 14.72 -15.03 4.39
C ASN A 112 14.07 -16.20 5.15
N HIS A 113 14.40 -16.39 6.43
CA HIS A 113 13.76 -17.38 7.30
C HIS A 113 12.23 -17.23 7.35
N TYR A 114 11.73 -16.01 7.24
CA TYR A 114 10.30 -15.71 7.32
C TYR A 114 9.60 -15.68 5.96
N ARG A 115 10.30 -15.83 4.84
CA ARG A 115 9.68 -15.81 3.50
C ARG A 115 8.53 -16.80 3.36
N LYS A 116 8.71 -18.02 3.85
CA LYS A 116 7.71 -19.09 3.71
C LYS A 116 6.40 -18.69 4.39
N ILE A 117 6.44 -18.34 5.67
CA ILE A 117 5.22 -17.96 6.40
C ILE A 117 4.54 -16.72 5.82
N LEU A 118 5.29 -15.73 5.38
CA LEU A 118 4.75 -14.52 4.73
C LEU A 118 4.04 -14.87 3.42
N THR A 119 4.63 -15.71 2.57
CA THR A 119 4.04 -16.14 1.30
C THR A 119 2.81 -17.03 1.51
N GLU A 120 2.84 -17.97 2.43
CA GLU A 120 1.70 -18.83 2.77
C GLU A 120 0.49 -18.02 3.26
N ASN A 121 0.71 -16.85 3.83
CA ASN A 121 -0.34 -15.92 4.24
C ASN A 121 -0.70 -14.88 3.16
N GLY A 122 -0.18 -15.01 1.93
CA GLY A 122 -0.62 -14.24 0.77
C GLY A 122 0.23 -13.01 0.42
N LEU A 123 1.39 -12.81 1.05
CA LEU A 123 2.34 -11.79 0.64
C LEU A 123 3.06 -12.22 -0.64
N VAL A 124 3.16 -11.34 -1.62
CA VAL A 124 3.83 -11.61 -2.89
C VAL A 124 5.17 -10.91 -2.93
N PHE A 125 6.25 -11.66 -3.10
CA PHE A 125 7.58 -11.12 -3.37
C PHE A 125 7.73 -10.90 -4.87
N SER A 126 7.44 -9.69 -5.31
CA SER A 126 7.38 -9.30 -6.71
C SER A 126 8.72 -8.90 -7.32
N GLY A 127 9.75 -8.68 -6.50
CA GLY A 127 11.09 -8.39 -6.95
C GLY A 127 12.15 -9.04 -6.07
N ILE A 128 13.12 -9.71 -6.69
CA ILE A 128 14.20 -10.45 -6.01
C ILE A 128 15.55 -10.10 -6.65
N ASN A 129 16.53 -9.79 -5.83
CA ASN A 129 17.92 -9.87 -6.24
C ASN A 129 18.34 -11.34 -6.17
N THR A 130 18.55 -11.97 -7.34
CA THR A 130 18.81 -13.40 -7.43
C THR A 130 20.26 -13.77 -7.12
N GLU A 131 21.19 -12.83 -7.15
CA GLU A 131 22.61 -13.05 -6.84
C GLU A 131 22.85 -13.13 -5.33
N MET A 132 22.13 -12.29 -4.57
CA MET A 132 22.24 -12.22 -3.11
C MET A 132 21.07 -12.92 -2.40
N ASP A 133 20.09 -13.43 -3.15
CA ASP A 133 18.83 -13.99 -2.65
C ASP A 133 18.09 -13.04 -1.68
N LEU A 134 17.92 -11.77 -2.07
CA LEU A 134 17.28 -10.74 -1.26
C LEU A 134 15.97 -10.28 -1.87
N VAL A 135 14.98 -10.04 -1.00
CA VAL A 135 13.70 -9.45 -1.39
C VAL A 135 13.86 -7.95 -1.61
N GLU A 136 13.58 -7.51 -2.83
CA GLU A 136 13.66 -6.10 -3.24
C GLU A 136 12.30 -5.42 -3.29
N MET A 137 11.25 -6.18 -3.61
CA MET A 137 9.90 -5.68 -3.72
C MET A 137 8.90 -6.69 -3.18
N MET A 138 7.84 -6.18 -2.56
CA MET A 138 6.69 -6.98 -2.18
C MET A 138 5.39 -6.25 -2.45
N GLU A 139 4.32 -7.03 -2.63
CA GLU A 139 2.98 -6.52 -2.87
C GLU A 139 1.92 -7.41 -2.21
N ILE A 140 0.73 -6.87 -2.02
CA ILE A 140 -0.45 -7.61 -1.56
C ILE A 140 -1.39 -7.77 -2.74
N LYS A 141 -1.68 -9.03 -3.08
CA LYS A 141 -2.67 -9.37 -4.10
C LYS A 141 -4.06 -8.86 -3.70
N ASP A 142 -4.86 -8.52 -4.71
CA ASP A 142 -6.24 -8.03 -4.51
C ASP A 142 -6.34 -6.71 -3.70
N HIS A 143 -5.25 -5.93 -3.68
CA HIS A 143 -5.23 -4.57 -3.18
C HIS A 143 -5.12 -3.55 -4.35
N PRO A 144 -5.83 -2.41 -4.33
CA PRO A 144 -5.77 -1.42 -5.41
C PRO A 144 -4.35 -0.96 -5.76
N TRP A 145 -3.51 -0.80 -4.75
CA TRP A 145 -2.08 -0.55 -4.84
C TRP A 145 -1.47 -0.74 -3.45
N PHE A 146 -0.86 -1.88 -3.19
CA PHE A 146 -0.01 -2.08 -2.03
C PHE A 146 1.31 -2.64 -2.54
N LEU A 147 2.22 -1.75 -2.85
CA LEU A 147 3.53 -2.07 -3.40
C LEU A 147 4.61 -1.41 -2.58
N THR A 148 5.70 -2.14 -2.35
CA THR A 148 6.83 -1.63 -1.59
C THR A 148 8.14 -2.00 -2.26
N CYS A 149 9.19 -1.21 -2.02
CA CYS A 149 10.52 -1.49 -2.52
C CYS A 149 11.57 -1.19 -1.44
N GLN A 150 12.66 -1.99 -1.44
CA GLN A 150 13.79 -1.79 -0.53
C GLN A 150 14.74 -0.70 -1.02
N PHE A 151 14.80 -0.50 -2.33
CA PHE A 151 15.58 0.54 -2.99
C PHE A 151 14.88 1.91 -2.94
N HIS A 152 15.58 2.93 -3.47
CA HIS A 152 15.17 4.32 -3.47
C HIS A 152 14.87 4.84 -4.89
N PRO A 153 13.61 4.70 -5.39
CA PRO A 153 13.23 5.13 -6.74
C PRO A 153 13.40 6.63 -6.96
N GLU A 154 13.41 7.44 -5.88
CA GLU A 154 13.64 8.87 -5.94
C GLU A 154 15.02 9.24 -6.52
N PHE A 155 16.02 8.37 -6.39
CA PHE A 155 17.35 8.61 -6.97
C PHE A 155 17.38 8.53 -8.50
N LYS A 156 16.35 7.97 -9.12
CA LYS A 156 16.23 7.83 -10.57
C LYS A 156 15.10 8.65 -11.17
N SER A 157 14.22 9.18 -10.34
CA SER A 157 13.08 10.00 -10.78
C SER A 157 13.51 11.40 -11.20
N LYS A 158 12.97 11.89 -12.32
CA LYS A 158 13.23 13.24 -12.86
C LYS A 158 11.91 13.94 -13.18
N PRO A 159 11.85 15.30 -13.17
CA PRO A 159 10.61 16.03 -13.44
C PRO A 159 9.93 15.64 -14.75
N PHE A 160 10.69 15.47 -15.84
CA PHE A 160 10.17 15.11 -17.17
C PHE A 160 10.28 13.60 -17.49
N ALA A 161 10.83 12.79 -16.59
CA ALA A 161 10.92 11.35 -16.68
C ALA A 161 10.69 10.75 -15.29
N PRO A 162 9.46 10.83 -14.75
CA PRO A 162 9.15 10.34 -13.42
C PRO A 162 9.29 8.83 -13.37
N HIS A 163 9.78 8.34 -12.22
CA HIS A 163 9.95 6.92 -12.01
C HIS A 163 8.59 6.18 -12.09
N PRO A 164 8.52 4.98 -12.73
CA PRO A 164 7.25 4.29 -12.98
C PRO A 164 6.47 3.97 -11.68
N LEU A 165 7.14 3.69 -10.58
CA LEU A 165 6.47 3.43 -9.29
C LEU A 165 5.73 4.67 -8.77
N PHE A 166 6.26 5.87 -8.91
CA PHE A 166 5.54 7.10 -8.53
C PHE A 166 4.35 7.34 -9.45
N VAL A 167 4.52 7.15 -10.76
CA VAL A 167 3.42 7.30 -11.72
C VAL A 167 2.28 6.32 -11.41
N GLY A 168 2.60 5.05 -11.16
CA GLY A 168 1.64 4.01 -10.81
C GLY A 168 0.89 4.32 -9.52
N PHE A 169 1.62 4.70 -8.47
CA PHE A 169 1.04 5.07 -7.17
C PHE A 169 0.07 6.26 -7.27
N VAL A 170 0.47 7.33 -7.97
CA VAL A 170 -0.40 8.51 -8.17
C VAL A 170 -1.65 8.14 -8.95
N LYS A 171 -1.53 7.35 -10.04
CA LYS A 171 -2.69 6.85 -10.80
C LYS A 171 -3.65 6.04 -9.92
N ALA A 172 -3.14 5.13 -9.10
CA ALA A 172 -3.95 4.34 -8.18
C ALA A 172 -4.65 5.21 -7.13
N SER A 173 -3.96 6.21 -6.58
CA SER A 173 -4.51 7.15 -5.59
C SER A 173 -5.63 8.02 -6.18
N LEU A 174 -5.47 8.51 -7.41
CA LEU A 174 -6.51 9.25 -8.12
C LEU A 174 -7.74 8.38 -8.39
N LYS A 175 -7.54 7.13 -8.82
CA LYS A 175 -8.63 6.18 -9.05
C LYS A 175 -9.40 5.89 -7.75
N SER A 176 -8.72 5.67 -6.64
CA SER A 176 -9.31 5.46 -5.32
C SER A 176 -10.15 6.67 -4.88
N LYS A 177 -9.62 7.89 -5.02
CA LYS A 177 -10.35 9.14 -4.72
C LYS A 177 -11.62 9.30 -5.55
N LEU A 178 -11.59 8.94 -6.82
CA LEU A 178 -12.76 9.02 -7.71
C LEU A 178 -13.83 7.99 -7.35
N GLN A 179 -13.43 6.81 -6.88
CA GLN A 179 -14.37 5.78 -6.40
C GLN A 179 -15.11 6.22 -5.13
N LEU A 180 -14.41 6.88 -4.20
CA LEU A 180 -15.01 7.42 -2.96
C LEU A 180 -16.01 8.55 -3.22
N LYS A 181 -15.91 9.25 -4.36
CA LYS A 181 -16.84 10.34 -4.74
C LYS A 181 -18.10 9.87 -5.48
N LYS A 182 -18.19 8.60 -5.87
CA LYS A 182 -19.43 8.07 -6.48
C LYS A 182 -20.47 7.86 -5.38
N PRO A 183 -21.67 8.46 -5.49
CA PRO A 183 -22.74 8.25 -4.51
C PRO A 183 -23.07 6.76 -4.42
N THR A 184 -23.17 6.26 -3.20
CA THR A 184 -23.58 4.88 -2.97
C THR A 184 -25.01 4.67 -3.45
N LYS A 185 -25.36 3.51 -4.01
CA LYS A 185 -26.73 3.18 -4.48
C LYS A 185 -27.82 3.44 -3.41
N LYS A 186 -27.46 3.53 -2.12
CA LYS A 186 -28.37 3.90 -1.02
C LYS A 186 -28.74 5.40 -1.00
N GLU A 187 -27.88 6.29 -1.48
CA GLU A 187 -28.17 7.74 -1.53
C GLU A 187 -29.06 8.10 -2.72
N THR A 188 -28.90 7.41 -3.86
CA THR A 188 -29.77 7.59 -5.03
C THR A 188 -31.20 7.10 -4.79
N ALA A 189 -31.41 6.07 -3.95
CA ALA A 189 -32.73 5.58 -3.59
C ALA A 189 -33.47 6.55 -2.62
N LYS A 190 -32.77 7.30 -1.75
CA LYS A 190 -33.36 8.29 -0.87
C LYS A 190 -33.77 9.56 -1.62
N THR A 191 -33.04 9.99 -2.64
CA THR A 191 -33.38 11.16 -3.46
C THR A 191 -34.58 10.91 -4.39
N SER A 192 -34.71 9.68 -4.91
CA SER A 192 -35.90 9.32 -5.73
C SER A 192 -37.17 9.17 -4.92
N SER A 193 -37.15 8.78 -3.64
CA SER A 193 -38.30 8.69 -2.77
C SER A 193 -38.79 10.06 -2.25
N VAL A 194 -37.89 11.06 -2.14
CA VAL A 194 -38.26 12.42 -1.71
C VAL A 194 -38.91 13.22 -2.85
N THR A 195 -38.54 12.96 -4.11
CA THR A 195 -39.20 13.64 -5.28
C THR A 195 -40.58 13.09 -5.60
N SER A 196 -40.86 11.81 -5.35
CA SER A 196 -42.19 11.23 -5.59
C SER A 196 -43.23 11.68 -4.52
N SER A 197 -42.80 11.97 -3.28
CA SER A 197 -43.71 12.44 -2.22
C SER A 197 -44.07 13.95 -2.30
N LYS A 198 -43.33 14.75 -3.07
CA LYS A 198 -43.64 16.17 -3.29
C LYS A 198 -44.60 16.41 -4.43
N ASN A 199 -44.79 15.46 -5.36
CA ASN A 199 -45.74 15.61 -6.48
C ASN A 199 -47.16 15.10 -6.17
N MET A 200 -47.42 14.49 -5.00
CA MET A 200 -48.75 13.99 -4.63
C MET A 200 -49.57 14.97 -3.75
N LYS A 201 -49.06 16.17 -3.43
CA LYS A 201 -49.76 17.17 -2.60
C LYS A 201 -50.22 18.43 -3.33
N LYS A 202 -50.29 18.43 -4.66
CA LYS A 202 -50.85 19.57 -5.44
C LYS A 202 -51.95 19.12 -6.40
N GLY A 203 -53.03 18.60 -5.88
CA GLY A 203 -54.19 18.23 -6.69
C GLY A 203 -55.41 17.92 -5.84
N ASN A 204 -55.94 18.89 -5.15
CA ASN A 204 -57.38 18.95 -4.83
C ASN A 204 -57.70 20.26 -4.09
N GLN A 205 -58.05 21.29 -4.81
CA GLN A 205 -58.93 22.38 -4.35
C GLN A 205 -59.93 22.68 -5.48
N GLY A 206 -61.02 21.92 -5.45
CA GLY A 206 -62.17 22.17 -6.30
C GLY A 206 -62.96 23.43 -5.84
N VAL A 207 -63.14 24.30 -6.77
CA VAL A 207 -63.97 25.50 -6.67
C VAL A 207 -65.41 25.08 -6.64
N LYS A 208 -66.14 25.41 -5.55
CA LYS A 208 -67.64 25.45 -5.54
C LYS A 208 -68.09 26.88 -5.68
N HIS A 209 -68.61 27.28 -6.86
CA HIS A 209 -69.47 28.44 -7.06
C HIS A 209 -70.88 28.05 -6.67
N GLY A 210 -71.39 28.70 -5.67
CA GLY A 210 -72.81 28.75 -5.34
C GLY A 210 -73.47 30.01 -5.91
N LEU A 211 -74.37 29.83 -6.83
CA LEU A 211 -75.32 30.88 -7.26
C LEU A 211 -76.31 31.19 -6.12
N ARG A 212 -76.57 32.45 -5.85
CA ARG A 212 -77.82 32.93 -5.29
C ARG A 212 -78.28 34.14 -6.08
N SER A 213 -79.47 33.98 -6.69
CA SER A 213 -80.37 35.00 -7.19
C SER A 213 -81.05 35.74 -6.05
N HIS A 214 -81.21 37.04 -6.19
CA HIS A 214 -82.47 37.74 -5.80
C HIS A 214 -82.49 39.13 -6.38
N VAL A 215 -83.57 39.36 -7.11
CA VAL A 215 -84.52 40.52 -7.27
C VAL A 215 -83.85 41.82 -7.59
#